data_e000c2bc16232b8b0f3b138706e4455c
#
_entry.id   e000c2bc16232b8b0f3b138706e4455c
#
_cell.length_a   1.000
_cell.length_b   1.000
_cell.length_c   1.000
_cell.angle_alpha   90.00
_cell.angle_beta   90.00
_cell.angle_gamma   90.00
#
_symmetry.space_group_name_H-M   'P 1'
#
loop_
_entity.id
_entity.type
_entity.pdbx_description
1 polymer ?
#
loop_
_entity_poly.entity_id
_entity_poly.type
_entity_poly.pdbx_seq_one_letter_code
_entity_poly.pdbx_strand_id
1 'polypeptide(L)'
;MVAPAPYNTLYDPQKLPLPHRFNSQVAEEAVHPFFAPMFDSATPADFVSGMPDLKPDEGTVQALRAVYLGLVSEVDHHIGRVITDLKQAGRYEDTLVIITADHGEMLGDRHAWGKMSVYNAAYHTPLIIRAPQLQAQSGMQVQLQTESVDIAPTILDWIGLDIPNSMDGRSLMPLIKGEIPKNWRKFTFSELNFGHPLFPTEWQKQLGLSIDECSLSILRDAQFTLVEFAGDLPPLLFDHAKKGEFENVAEQANYASNLGRLTRQMLKFRMQNMDRILALSALTAQGPQTAFRHNITKRA
;
A
#
# COMPACT_ATOMS: atom_id res chain seq x y z
N MET A 1 -5.70 1.44 20.39
CA MET A 1 -4.54 0.55 20.60
C MET A 1 -4.49 0.14 22.06
N VAL A 2 -4.38 -1.15 22.36
CA VAL A 2 -4.13 -1.68 23.70
C VAL A 2 -3.28 -2.94 23.53
N ALA A 3 -2.08 -2.96 24.09
CA ALA A 3 -1.24 -4.15 24.10
C ALA A 3 -1.35 -4.84 25.46
N PRO A 4 -1.51 -6.18 25.53
CA PRO A 4 -1.51 -6.92 26.78
C PRO A 4 -0.10 -6.99 27.38
N ALA A 5 0.01 -7.32 28.67
CA ALA A 5 1.30 -7.65 29.25
C ALA A 5 1.85 -8.95 28.67
N PRO A 6 3.17 -9.07 28.41
CA PRO A 6 4.22 -8.09 28.70
C PRO A 6 4.45 -7.06 27.56
N TYR A 7 3.72 -7.12 26.45
CA TYR A 7 3.97 -6.33 25.24
C TYR A 7 3.75 -4.83 25.45
N ASN A 8 2.86 -4.43 26.35
CA ASN A 8 2.56 -3.03 26.68
C ASN A 8 3.75 -2.26 27.27
N THR A 9 4.77 -2.93 27.76
CA THR A 9 5.97 -2.33 28.39
C THR A 9 7.28 -2.80 27.77
N LEU A 10 7.20 -3.49 26.62
CA LEU A 10 8.37 -4.10 25.98
C LEU A 10 9.34 -3.06 25.42
N TYR A 11 8.83 -1.93 24.97
CA TYR A 11 9.60 -0.85 24.36
C TYR A 11 9.58 0.39 25.24
N ASP A 12 10.76 1.00 25.45
CA ASP A 12 10.91 2.27 26.14
C ASP A 12 10.59 3.42 25.15
N PRO A 13 9.52 4.20 25.39
CA PRO A 13 9.15 5.29 24.48
C PRO A 13 10.29 6.29 24.21
N GLN A 14 11.11 6.57 25.24
CA GLN A 14 12.19 7.55 25.14
C GLN A 14 13.36 7.10 24.26
N LYS A 15 13.47 5.80 23.97
CA LYS A 15 14.52 5.22 23.12
C LYS A 15 14.08 5.02 21.67
N LEU A 16 12.83 5.27 21.37
CA LEU A 16 12.33 5.12 20.01
C LEU A 16 12.73 6.33 19.15
N PRO A 17 13.00 6.11 17.84
CA PRO A 17 13.21 7.22 16.93
C PRO A 17 11.96 8.08 16.84
N LEU A 18 12.17 9.39 16.70
CA LEU A 18 11.08 10.33 16.47
C LEU A 18 10.40 10.03 15.11
N PRO A 19 9.11 10.36 14.99
CA PRO A 19 8.41 10.24 13.71
C PRO A 19 9.08 11.07 12.61
N HIS A 20 9.00 10.61 11.37
CA HIS A 20 9.44 11.33 10.20
C HIS A 20 8.43 12.43 9.84
N ARG A 21 8.65 13.67 10.29
CA ARG A 21 7.72 14.79 10.07
C ARG A 21 8.44 16.14 10.12
N PHE A 22 7.83 17.18 9.61
CA PHE A 22 8.24 18.56 9.83
C PHE A 22 8.09 18.95 11.32
N ASN A 23 8.69 20.06 11.72
CA ASN A 23 8.63 20.54 13.10
C ASN A 23 7.20 20.95 13.54
N SER A 24 6.30 21.15 12.60
CA SER A 24 4.89 21.49 12.90
C SER A 24 3.95 20.90 11.85
N GLN A 25 2.72 20.64 12.27
CA GLN A 25 1.63 20.21 11.39
C GLN A 25 1.35 21.26 10.30
N VAL A 26 1.40 22.57 10.63
CA VAL A 26 1.22 23.65 9.67
C VAL A 26 2.22 23.60 8.50
N ALA A 27 3.46 23.16 8.79
CA ALA A 27 4.45 22.98 7.72
C ALA A 27 4.14 21.79 6.80
N GLU A 28 3.49 20.74 7.33
CA GLU A 28 2.99 19.63 6.51
C GLU A 28 1.77 20.07 5.67
N GLU A 29 0.85 20.81 6.27
CA GLU A 29 -0.35 21.35 5.58
C GLU A 29 0.03 22.24 4.39
N ALA A 30 1.10 23.03 4.53
CA ALA A 30 1.59 23.93 3.48
C ALA A 30 2.12 23.21 2.22
N VAL A 31 2.38 21.90 2.30
CA VAL A 31 2.89 21.14 1.14
C VAL A 31 1.79 20.97 0.08
N HIS A 32 0.53 20.74 0.51
CA HIS A 32 -0.56 20.52 -0.43
C HIS A 32 -1.94 20.64 0.27
N PRO A 33 -2.99 21.19 -0.40
CA PRO A 33 -4.33 21.36 0.18
C PRO A 33 -4.97 20.08 0.72
N PHE A 34 -4.62 18.93 0.18
CA PHE A 34 -5.13 17.62 0.63
C PHE A 34 -4.79 17.31 2.10
N PHE A 35 -3.71 17.89 2.66
CA PHE A 35 -3.18 17.45 3.95
C PHE A 35 -3.89 18.06 5.16
N ALA A 36 -4.39 19.30 5.09
CA ALA A 36 -5.12 19.87 6.22
C ALA A 36 -6.34 19.00 6.64
N PRO A 37 -7.25 18.62 5.72
CA PRO A 37 -8.34 17.71 6.07
C PRO A 37 -7.87 16.31 6.52
N MET A 38 -6.71 15.84 6.03
CA MET A 38 -6.15 14.57 6.43
C MET A 38 -5.86 14.51 7.93
N PHE A 39 -5.31 15.58 8.51
CA PHE A 39 -5.00 15.63 9.94
C PHE A 39 -6.26 15.70 10.81
N ASP A 40 -7.32 16.30 10.32
CA ASP A 40 -8.61 16.37 11.02
C ASP A 40 -9.42 15.07 10.88
N SER A 41 -9.07 14.22 9.88
CA SER A 41 -9.78 12.97 9.63
C SER A 41 -9.44 11.85 10.61
N ALA A 42 -8.26 11.90 11.23
CA ALA A 42 -7.80 10.90 12.21
C ALA A 42 -6.80 11.51 13.19
N THR A 43 -7.08 11.37 14.47
CA THR A 43 -6.25 11.85 15.58
C THR A 43 -5.78 10.69 16.46
N PRO A 44 -4.77 10.85 17.33
CA PRO A 44 -4.39 9.81 18.28
C PRO A 44 -5.55 9.27 19.13
N ALA A 45 -6.52 10.12 19.47
CA ALA A 45 -7.67 9.76 20.27
C ALA A 45 -8.55 8.68 19.62
N ASP A 46 -8.61 8.65 18.27
CA ASP A 46 -9.39 7.66 17.52
C ASP A 46 -8.79 6.25 17.64
N PHE A 47 -7.52 6.13 18.00
CA PHE A 47 -6.81 4.85 18.14
C PHE A 47 -6.71 4.34 19.57
N VAL A 48 -7.12 5.12 20.57
CA VAL A 48 -7.02 4.75 21.98
C VAL A 48 -8.36 4.80 22.67
N SER A 49 -8.92 3.65 22.97
CA SER A 49 -10.22 3.55 23.65
C SER A 49 -10.16 4.19 25.04
N GLY A 50 -11.16 5.00 25.36
CA GLY A 50 -11.31 5.63 26.66
C GLY A 50 -10.48 6.91 26.89
N MET A 51 -9.81 7.42 25.85
CA MET A 51 -8.99 8.65 25.93
C MET A 51 -9.38 9.66 24.83
N PRO A 52 -10.60 10.22 24.85
CA PRO A 52 -11.09 11.09 23.77
C PRO A 52 -10.33 12.43 23.65
N ASP A 53 -9.67 12.87 24.73
CA ASP A 53 -8.93 14.13 24.77
C ASP A 53 -7.40 13.95 24.58
N LEU A 54 -6.98 12.79 24.08
CA LEU A 54 -5.58 12.47 23.88
C LEU A 54 -4.97 13.39 22.81
N LYS A 55 -3.99 14.20 23.20
CA LYS A 55 -3.32 15.15 22.32
C LYS A 55 -2.08 14.55 21.68
N PRO A 56 -1.72 14.95 20.45
CA PRO A 56 -0.56 14.45 19.74
C PRO A 56 0.75 15.13 20.17
N ASP A 57 0.95 15.36 21.48
CA ASP A 57 2.26 15.81 21.98
C ASP A 57 3.30 14.73 21.78
N GLU A 58 4.59 15.11 21.86
CA GLU A 58 5.70 14.21 21.57
C GLU A 58 5.72 12.97 22.48
N GLY A 59 5.43 13.16 23.77
CA GLY A 59 5.39 12.06 24.73
C GLY A 59 4.29 11.05 24.42
N THR A 60 3.08 11.55 24.07
CA THR A 60 1.95 10.74 23.65
C THR A 60 2.29 9.97 22.38
N VAL A 61 2.84 10.63 21.36
CA VAL A 61 3.22 9.98 20.11
C VAL A 61 4.23 8.87 20.35
N GLN A 62 5.27 9.11 21.13
CA GLN A 62 6.27 8.08 21.45
C GLN A 62 5.68 6.93 22.27
N ALA A 63 4.79 7.21 23.21
CA ALA A 63 4.10 6.17 23.98
C ALA A 63 3.24 5.28 23.08
N LEU A 64 2.48 5.87 22.16
CA LEU A 64 1.67 5.11 21.18
C LEU A 64 2.54 4.27 20.23
N ARG A 65 3.68 4.80 19.79
CA ARG A 65 4.66 4.05 18.97
C ARG A 65 5.21 2.86 19.75
N ALA A 66 5.51 3.01 21.03
CA ALA A 66 5.98 1.91 21.89
C ALA A 66 4.91 0.81 22.03
N VAL A 67 3.64 1.20 22.26
CA VAL A 67 2.51 0.26 22.33
C VAL A 67 2.33 -0.46 20.99
N TYR A 68 2.38 0.27 19.88
CA TYR A 68 2.26 -0.32 18.55
C TYR A 68 3.36 -1.36 18.25
N LEU A 69 4.62 -1.05 18.58
CA LEU A 69 5.72 -2.01 18.44
C LEU A 69 5.54 -3.22 19.36
N GLY A 70 4.97 -3.02 20.54
CA GLY A 70 4.54 -4.12 21.41
C GLY A 70 3.53 -5.04 20.74
N LEU A 71 2.50 -4.47 20.09
CA LEU A 71 1.52 -5.24 19.31
C LEU A 71 2.17 -5.97 18.12
N VAL A 72 3.13 -5.35 17.44
CA VAL A 72 3.91 -6.02 16.38
C VAL A 72 4.64 -7.25 16.93
N SER A 73 5.27 -7.11 18.11
CA SER A 73 5.96 -8.22 18.78
C SER A 73 4.99 -9.33 19.24
N GLU A 74 3.78 -8.96 19.65
CA GLU A 74 2.73 -9.93 19.97
C GLU A 74 2.31 -10.73 18.74
N VAL A 75 2.07 -10.05 17.61
CA VAL A 75 1.74 -10.69 16.33
C VAL A 75 2.86 -11.63 15.89
N ASP A 76 4.12 -11.21 15.97
CA ASP A 76 5.28 -12.05 15.64
C ASP A 76 5.35 -13.30 16.51
N HIS A 77 5.11 -13.17 17.83
CA HIS A 77 5.02 -14.30 18.75
C HIS A 77 3.90 -15.28 18.33
N HIS A 78 2.73 -14.78 17.98
CA HIS A 78 1.61 -15.65 17.56
C HIS A 78 1.88 -16.30 16.20
N ILE A 79 2.53 -15.64 15.26
CA ILE A 79 3.01 -16.26 14.02
C ILE A 79 3.97 -17.41 14.35
N GLY A 80 4.91 -17.20 15.30
CA GLY A 80 5.82 -18.23 15.77
C GLY A 80 5.11 -19.47 16.35
N ARG A 81 4.00 -19.26 17.07
CA ARG A 81 3.15 -20.36 17.57
C ARG A 81 2.50 -21.14 16.43
N VAL A 82 1.90 -20.45 15.46
CA VAL A 82 1.29 -21.11 14.28
C VAL A 82 2.34 -21.94 13.53
N ILE A 83 3.55 -21.40 13.33
CA ILE A 83 4.66 -22.11 12.69
C ILE A 83 5.04 -23.38 13.51
N THR A 84 5.07 -23.26 14.83
CA THR A 84 5.37 -24.38 15.73
C THR A 84 4.31 -25.47 15.64
N ASP A 85 3.03 -25.10 15.65
CA ASP A 85 1.91 -26.03 15.53
C ASP A 85 1.94 -26.76 14.17
N LEU A 86 2.23 -26.05 13.07
CA LEU A 86 2.41 -26.66 11.75
C LEU A 86 3.56 -27.70 11.74
N LYS A 87 4.68 -27.41 12.42
CA LYS A 87 5.81 -28.33 12.54
C LYS A 87 5.44 -29.56 13.37
N GLN A 88 4.77 -29.38 14.50
CA GLN A 88 4.31 -30.49 15.36
C GLN A 88 3.27 -31.39 14.66
N ALA A 89 2.41 -30.78 13.83
CA ALA A 89 1.44 -31.52 13.02
C ALA A 89 2.05 -32.19 11.78
N GLY A 90 3.36 -32.03 11.53
CA GLY A 90 4.03 -32.56 10.33
C GLY A 90 3.58 -31.91 9.02
N ARG A 91 2.94 -30.73 9.08
CA ARG A 91 2.37 -30.03 7.92
C ARG A 91 3.23 -28.86 7.43
N TYR A 92 4.29 -28.52 8.14
CA TYR A 92 5.10 -27.35 7.79
C TYR A 92 5.75 -27.47 6.40
N GLU A 93 6.15 -28.68 6.00
CA GLU A 93 6.84 -28.92 4.73
C GLU A 93 5.89 -29.01 3.51
N ASP A 94 4.58 -28.99 3.73
CA ASP A 94 3.57 -28.98 2.66
C ASP A 94 2.65 -27.74 2.70
N THR A 95 2.98 -26.75 3.54
CA THR A 95 2.18 -25.53 3.72
C THR A 95 2.90 -24.31 3.16
N LEU A 96 2.26 -23.59 2.22
CA LEU A 96 2.63 -22.25 1.81
C LEU A 96 2.29 -21.28 2.95
N VAL A 97 3.28 -20.50 3.40
CA VAL A 97 3.07 -19.48 4.43
C VAL A 97 3.30 -18.12 3.80
N ILE A 98 2.30 -17.23 3.91
CA ILE A 98 2.38 -15.84 3.46
C ILE A 98 2.07 -14.94 4.64
N ILE A 99 3.00 -14.03 4.96
CA ILE A 99 2.84 -13.00 6.00
C ILE A 99 2.81 -11.66 5.29
N THR A 100 1.72 -10.94 5.47
CA THR A 100 1.50 -9.62 4.86
C THR A 100 0.54 -8.79 5.72
N ALA A 101 0.30 -7.54 5.31
CA ALA A 101 -0.73 -6.68 5.88
C ALA A 101 -1.60 -6.09 4.76
N ASP A 102 -2.81 -5.65 5.11
CA ASP A 102 -3.76 -4.99 4.20
C ASP A 102 -3.31 -3.57 3.86
N HIS A 103 -2.74 -2.84 4.82
CA HIS A 103 -2.16 -1.50 4.68
C HIS A 103 -1.09 -1.26 5.75
N GLY A 104 -0.36 -0.17 5.61
CA GLY A 104 0.55 0.33 6.62
C GLY A 104 -0.13 1.24 7.65
N GLU A 105 0.66 2.00 8.39
CA GLU A 105 0.20 2.90 9.45
C GLU A 105 1.12 4.13 9.51
N MET A 106 0.54 5.33 9.54
CA MET A 106 1.30 6.58 9.64
C MET A 106 1.96 6.76 11.01
N LEU A 107 1.29 6.38 12.08
CA LEU A 107 1.78 6.32 13.46
C LEU A 107 2.56 7.58 13.90
N GLY A 108 2.03 8.76 13.52
CA GLY A 108 2.62 10.07 13.80
C GLY A 108 3.66 10.56 12.78
N ASP A 109 4.07 9.74 11.80
CA ASP A 109 4.83 10.22 10.66
C ASP A 109 4.00 11.26 9.90
N ARG A 110 4.62 12.36 9.47
CA ARG A 110 3.92 13.50 8.85
C ARG A 110 2.80 14.11 9.69
N HIS A 111 2.82 13.97 11.01
CA HIS A 111 1.72 14.29 11.93
C HIS A 111 0.42 13.51 11.65
N ALA A 112 0.44 12.53 10.78
CA ALA A 112 -0.72 11.75 10.35
C ALA A 112 -0.89 10.47 11.18
N TRP A 113 -2.14 9.97 11.23
CA TRP A 113 -2.55 8.74 11.90
C TRP A 113 -3.41 7.90 10.98
N GLY A 114 -3.36 6.57 11.15
CA GLY A 114 -4.09 5.67 10.28
C GLY A 114 -3.46 5.54 8.90
N LYS A 115 -4.31 5.33 7.90
CA LYS A 115 -3.92 4.96 6.54
C LYS A 115 -4.41 5.91 5.44
N MET A 116 -5.29 6.86 5.77
CA MET A 116 -5.90 7.78 4.80
C MET A 116 -4.88 8.85 4.38
N SER A 117 -3.87 8.44 3.64
CA SER A 117 -2.77 9.30 3.21
C SER A 117 -2.28 8.91 1.81
N VAL A 118 -1.25 9.61 1.32
CA VAL A 118 -0.59 9.33 0.04
C VAL A 118 0.84 8.80 0.23
N TYR A 119 1.28 8.71 1.47
CA TYR A 119 2.66 8.40 1.83
C TYR A 119 2.95 6.92 1.87
N ASN A 120 4.20 6.58 1.61
CA ASN A 120 4.68 5.20 1.58
C ASN A 120 4.38 4.41 2.87
N ALA A 121 4.39 5.09 4.03
CA ALA A 121 4.09 4.46 5.32
C ALA A 121 2.71 3.79 5.36
N ALA A 122 1.72 4.30 4.59
CA ALA A 122 0.40 3.70 4.49
C ALA A 122 0.31 2.58 3.43
N TYR A 123 1.19 2.56 2.43
CA TYR A 123 1.10 1.67 1.25
C TYR A 123 2.15 0.57 1.20
N HIS A 124 3.32 0.75 1.82
CA HIS A 124 4.40 -0.23 1.79
C HIS A 124 4.21 -1.24 2.92
N THR A 125 3.53 -2.33 2.61
CA THR A 125 3.27 -3.44 3.55
C THR A 125 4.35 -4.51 3.47
N PRO A 126 4.59 -5.28 4.55
CA PRO A 126 5.48 -6.43 4.50
C PRO A 126 4.90 -7.52 3.59
N LEU A 127 5.78 -8.25 2.91
CA LEU A 127 5.43 -9.47 2.19
C LEU A 127 6.55 -10.49 2.37
N ILE A 128 6.27 -11.53 3.16
CA ILE A 128 7.18 -12.64 3.42
C ILE A 128 6.49 -13.92 2.95
N ILE A 129 7.16 -14.66 2.05
CA ILE A 129 6.59 -15.90 1.50
C ILE A 129 7.57 -17.05 1.76
N ARG A 130 7.06 -18.11 2.40
CA ARG A 130 7.73 -19.40 2.47
C ARG A 130 7.00 -20.38 1.57
N ALA A 131 7.67 -20.83 0.51
CA ALA A 131 7.21 -21.88 -0.38
C ALA A 131 8.05 -23.14 -0.11
N PRO A 132 7.47 -24.23 0.45
CA PRO A 132 8.23 -25.36 0.99
C PRO A 132 9.18 -26.00 -0.01
N GLN A 133 8.74 -26.17 -1.24
CA GLN A 133 9.48 -26.91 -2.27
C GLN A 133 10.61 -26.08 -2.94
N LEU A 134 10.77 -24.82 -2.51
CA LEU A 134 11.72 -23.84 -3.07
C LEU A 134 12.76 -23.38 -2.05
N GLN A 135 13.17 -24.26 -1.14
CA GLN A 135 14.12 -23.94 -0.04
C GLN A 135 15.48 -23.41 -0.53
N ALA A 136 15.90 -23.73 -1.74
CA ALA A 136 17.14 -23.23 -2.32
C ALA A 136 17.17 -21.69 -2.46
N GLN A 137 16.02 -21.03 -2.41
CA GLN A 137 15.85 -19.56 -2.47
C GLN A 137 15.59 -18.93 -1.09
N SER A 138 15.80 -19.69 0.00
CA SER A 138 15.60 -19.19 1.36
C SER A 138 16.46 -17.98 1.67
N GLY A 139 15.87 -16.94 2.27
CA GLY A 139 16.57 -15.68 2.60
C GLY A 139 16.71 -14.70 1.43
N MET A 140 16.21 -15.02 0.25
CA MET A 140 16.23 -14.12 -0.88
C MET A 140 15.39 -12.86 -0.61
N GLN A 141 15.92 -11.70 -0.97
CA GLN A 141 15.20 -10.43 -0.97
C GLN A 141 14.91 -9.99 -2.40
N VAL A 142 13.63 -9.78 -2.71
CA VAL A 142 13.17 -9.32 -4.03
C VAL A 142 12.95 -7.81 -3.97
N GLN A 143 13.66 -7.07 -4.81
CA GLN A 143 13.57 -5.60 -4.91
C GLN A 143 12.61 -5.12 -6.03
N LEU A 144 11.87 -6.04 -6.63
CA LEU A 144 10.93 -5.72 -7.70
C LEU A 144 9.58 -5.26 -7.14
N GLN A 145 8.89 -4.44 -7.90
CA GLN A 145 7.57 -3.94 -7.53
C GLN A 145 6.55 -5.08 -7.47
N THR A 146 5.95 -5.27 -6.30
CA THR A 146 4.87 -6.23 -6.04
C THR A 146 3.66 -5.49 -5.46
N GLU A 147 2.48 -6.08 -5.55
CA GLU A 147 1.24 -5.51 -5.06
C GLU A 147 0.41 -6.57 -4.33
N SER A 148 -0.45 -6.16 -3.40
CA SER A 148 -1.30 -7.10 -2.64
C SER A 148 -2.22 -7.95 -3.53
N VAL A 149 -2.61 -7.43 -4.69
CA VAL A 149 -3.38 -8.18 -5.71
C VAL A 149 -2.62 -9.40 -6.28
N ASP A 150 -1.30 -9.50 -6.07
CA ASP A 150 -0.47 -10.62 -6.53
C ASP A 150 -0.60 -11.87 -5.64
N ILE A 151 -1.12 -11.72 -4.43
CA ILE A 151 -1.18 -12.81 -3.45
C ILE A 151 -2.12 -13.92 -3.92
N ALA A 152 -3.34 -13.58 -4.31
CA ALA A 152 -4.32 -14.57 -4.74
C ALA A 152 -3.85 -15.37 -5.99
N PRO A 153 -3.37 -14.73 -7.08
CA PRO A 153 -2.82 -15.50 -8.21
C PRO A 153 -1.58 -16.32 -7.84
N THR A 154 -0.77 -15.89 -6.87
CA THR A 154 0.37 -16.68 -6.38
C THR A 154 -0.09 -17.96 -5.68
N ILE A 155 -1.14 -17.88 -4.86
CA ILE A 155 -1.72 -19.05 -4.18
C ILE A 155 -2.26 -20.04 -5.21
N LEU A 156 -3.04 -19.56 -6.20
CA LEU A 156 -3.59 -20.42 -7.24
C LEU A 156 -2.51 -21.12 -8.05
N ASP A 157 -1.48 -20.38 -8.48
CA ASP A 157 -0.34 -20.92 -9.21
C ASP A 157 0.41 -21.98 -8.37
N TRP A 158 0.62 -21.72 -7.06
CA TRP A 158 1.29 -22.66 -6.17
C TRP A 158 0.55 -23.98 -6.00
N ILE A 159 -0.80 -23.95 -5.95
CA ILE A 159 -1.63 -25.18 -5.87
C ILE A 159 -1.96 -25.78 -7.23
N GLY A 160 -1.43 -25.23 -8.33
CA GLY A 160 -1.57 -25.75 -9.68
C GLY A 160 -2.93 -25.47 -10.33
N LEU A 161 -3.63 -24.43 -9.87
CA LEU A 161 -4.88 -24.00 -10.47
C LEU A 161 -4.66 -22.84 -11.47
N ASP A 162 -5.53 -22.76 -12.46
CA ASP A 162 -5.54 -21.66 -13.41
C ASP A 162 -5.88 -20.33 -12.71
N ILE A 163 -5.18 -19.26 -13.08
CA ILE A 163 -5.45 -17.91 -12.60
C ILE A 163 -6.58 -17.31 -13.42
N PRO A 164 -7.75 -16.99 -12.82
CA PRO A 164 -8.87 -16.38 -13.53
C PRO A 164 -8.49 -15.02 -14.15
N ASN A 165 -9.08 -14.71 -15.30
CA ASN A 165 -8.85 -13.42 -15.98
C ASN A 165 -9.40 -12.20 -15.24
N SER A 166 -10.28 -12.40 -14.27
CA SER A 166 -10.78 -11.36 -13.38
C SER A 166 -9.75 -10.89 -12.35
N MET A 167 -8.62 -11.60 -12.20
CA MET A 167 -7.53 -11.20 -11.33
C MET A 167 -6.54 -10.32 -12.09
N ASP A 168 -6.32 -9.09 -11.60
CA ASP A 168 -5.36 -8.15 -12.18
C ASP A 168 -3.93 -8.37 -11.68
N GLY A 169 -3.75 -9.11 -10.59
CA GLY A 169 -2.45 -9.47 -10.01
C GLY A 169 -1.68 -10.48 -10.84
N ARG A 170 -0.40 -10.66 -10.51
CA ARG A 170 0.52 -11.59 -11.16
C ARG A 170 1.06 -12.58 -10.15
N SER A 171 1.19 -13.84 -10.54
CA SER A 171 1.86 -14.82 -9.68
C SER A 171 3.28 -14.38 -9.37
N LEU A 172 3.63 -14.42 -8.08
CA LEU A 172 5.00 -14.20 -7.57
C LEU A 172 5.86 -15.46 -7.68
N MET A 173 5.31 -16.61 -8.10
CA MET A 173 6.04 -17.88 -8.18
C MET A 173 7.33 -17.79 -8.99
N PRO A 174 7.39 -17.08 -10.15
CA PRO A 174 8.67 -16.87 -10.83
C PRO A 174 9.72 -16.17 -9.95
N LEU A 175 9.31 -15.11 -9.25
CA LEU A 175 10.22 -14.36 -8.36
C LEU A 175 10.70 -15.23 -7.20
N ILE A 176 9.81 -16.03 -6.60
CA ILE A 176 10.15 -16.98 -5.53
C ILE A 176 11.15 -18.04 -6.03
N LYS A 177 11.10 -18.41 -7.31
CA LYS A 177 12.08 -19.30 -7.97
C LYS A 177 13.40 -18.60 -8.32
N GLY A 178 13.52 -17.30 -8.10
CA GLY A 178 14.68 -16.50 -8.49
C GLY A 178 14.68 -16.09 -9.97
N GLU A 179 13.56 -16.24 -10.66
CA GLU A 179 13.38 -15.87 -12.06
C GLU A 179 12.83 -14.44 -12.16
N ILE A 180 13.38 -13.61 -13.04
CA ILE A 180 12.87 -12.26 -13.32
C ILE A 180 12.18 -12.26 -14.68
N PRO A 181 10.84 -12.25 -14.72
CA PRO A 181 10.11 -12.18 -15.98
C PRO A 181 10.44 -10.87 -16.74
N LYS A 182 10.72 -10.97 -18.04
CA LYS A 182 11.07 -9.80 -18.88
C LYS A 182 10.03 -8.69 -18.84
N ASN A 183 8.75 -9.04 -18.67
CA ASN A 183 7.63 -8.12 -18.66
C ASN A 183 7.14 -7.83 -17.23
N TRP A 184 7.99 -7.96 -16.21
CA TRP A 184 7.59 -7.62 -14.84
C TRP A 184 7.22 -6.13 -14.74
N ARG A 185 6.29 -5.80 -13.82
CA ARG A 185 5.85 -4.41 -13.64
C ARG A 185 7.00 -3.52 -13.18
N LYS A 186 6.98 -2.27 -13.64
CA LYS A 186 7.99 -1.26 -13.29
C LYS A 186 7.47 -0.23 -12.27
N PHE A 187 6.22 -0.32 -11.91
CA PHE A 187 5.55 0.57 -10.96
C PHE A 187 4.42 -0.17 -10.26
N THR A 188 4.01 0.34 -9.11
CA THR A 188 2.76 -0.03 -8.44
C THR A 188 1.71 1.03 -8.68
N PHE A 189 0.43 0.64 -8.61
CA PHE A 189 -0.71 1.52 -8.79
C PHE A 189 -1.71 1.29 -7.67
N SER A 190 -2.12 2.38 -7.01
CA SER A 190 -3.11 2.35 -5.95
C SER A 190 -4.14 3.46 -6.18
N GLU A 191 -5.34 3.27 -5.69
CA GLU A 191 -6.42 4.27 -5.70
C GLU A 191 -6.97 4.44 -4.30
N LEU A 192 -7.37 5.65 -3.97
CA LEU A 192 -8.00 5.99 -2.70
C LEU A 192 -9.21 6.88 -2.95
N ASN A 193 -10.37 6.45 -2.46
CA ASN A 193 -11.55 7.29 -2.32
C ASN A 193 -11.55 7.89 -0.91
N PHE A 194 -11.54 9.21 -0.82
CA PHE A 194 -11.51 9.94 0.44
C PHE A 194 -12.79 10.73 0.70
N GLY A 195 -13.82 10.54 -0.13
CA GLY A 195 -15.19 11.05 0.07
C GLY A 195 -16.14 9.98 0.60
N HIS A 196 -17.29 10.42 1.12
CA HIS A 196 -18.37 9.54 1.55
C HIS A 196 -19.72 10.06 1.02
N PRO A 197 -20.59 9.19 0.45
CA PRO A 197 -21.81 9.63 -0.22
C PRO A 197 -22.91 10.14 0.72
N LEU A 198 -22.92 9.73 2.00
CA LEU A 198 -23.96 10.06 2.97
C LEU A 198 -23.45 10.97 4.11
N PHE A 199 -22.19 10.84 4.48
CA PHE A 199 -21.58 11.56 5.59
C PHE A 199 -20.32 12.28 5.08
N PRO A 200 -20.42 13.56 4.65
CA PRO A 200 -19.28 14.28 4.09
C PRO A 200 -18.05 14.21 4.97
N THR A 201 -16.94 13.79 4.38
CA THR A 201 -15.63 13.72 5.03
C THR A 201 -15.04 15.11 5.25
N GLU A 202 -13.93 15.22 5.99
CA GLU A 202 -13.26 16.49 6.21
C GLU A 202 -12.76 17.11 4.88
N TRP A 203 -12.33 16.31 3.92
CA TRP A 203 -11.97 16.79 2.56
C TRP A 203 -13.16 17.42 1.83
N GLN A 204 -14.33 16.78 1.86
CA GLN A 204 -15.53 17.34 1.25
C GLN A 204 -15.95 18.66 1.91
N LYS A 205 -15.88 18.74 3.24
CA LYS A 205 -16.25 19.94 3.99
C LYS A 205 -15.28 21.10 3.79
N GLN A 206 -13.99 20.84 3.94
CA GLN A 206 -12.98 21.91 3.96
C GLN A 206 -12.58 22.37 2.56
N LEU A 207 -12.58 21.47 1.57
CA LEU A 207 -12.19 21.76 0.20
C LEU A 207 -13.38 22.00 -0.73
N GLY A 208 -14.62 21.78 -0.25
CA GLY A 208 -15.82 21.97 -1.07
C GLY A 208 -15.98 20.96 -2.20
N LEU A 209 -15.36 19.75 -2.05
CA LEU A 209 -15.34 18.75 -3.10
C LEU A 209 -16.65 17.93 -3.12
N SER A 210 -17.12 17.63 -4.33
CA SER A 210 -18.18 16.63 -4.54
C SER A 210 -17.63 15.22 -4.34
N ILE A 211 -18.53 14.23 -4.24
CA ILE A 211 -18.11 12.83 -4.09
C ILE A 211 -17.28 12.33 -5.29
N ASP A 212 -17.59 12.79 -6.50
CA ASP A 212 -16.91 12.38 -7.73
C ASP A 212 -15.47 12.95 -7.82
N GLU A 213 -15.21 14.04 -7.11
CA GLU A 213 -13.88 14.67 -7.02
C GLU A 213 -13.02 14.07 -5.90
N CYS A 214 -13.62 13.32 -4.97
CA CYS A 214 -12.95 12.75 -3.81
C CYS A 214 -12.27 11.41 -4.09
N SER A 215 -11.52 11.33 -5.19
CA SER A 215 -10.67 10.18 -5.46
C SER A 215 -9.29 10.61 -5.95
N LEU A 216 -8.30 9.77 -5.69
CA LEU A 216 -6.93 9.96 -6.17
C LEU A 216 -6.34 8.64 -6.67
N SER A 217 -5.32 8.76 -7.51
CA SER A 217 -4.53 7.64 -7.99
C SER A 217 -3.06 7.86 -7.67
N ILE A 218 -2.38 6.83 -7.19
CA ILE A 218 -0.96 6.84 -6.84
C ILE A 218 -0.23 5.90 -7.79
N LEU A 219 0.78 6.41 -8.48
CA LEU A 219 1.73 5.63 -9.27
C LEU A 219 3.11 5.77 -8.66
N ARG A 220 3.70 4.65 -8.26
CA ARG A 220 5.04 4.62 -7.66
C ARG A 220 5.96 3.76 -8.51
N ASP A 221 7.00 4.36 -9.08
CA ASP A 221 8.11 3.64 -9.72
C ASP A 221 9.36 3.62 -8.81
N ALA A 222 10.50 3.20 -9.34
CA ALA A 222 11.75 3.14 -8.58
C ALA A 222 12.29 4.52 -8.16
N GLN A 223 11.86 5.61 -8.81
CA GLN A 223 12.43 6.95 -8.63
C GLN A 223 11.41 7.96 -8.09
N PHE A 224 10.13 7.79 -8.41
CA PHE A 224 9.11 8.78 -8.15
C PHE A 224 7.82 8.17 -7.61
N THR A 225 7.11 8.96 -6.80
CA THR A 225 5.69 8.75 -6.50
C THR A 225 4.91 9.92 -7.10
N LEU A 226 3.98 9.62 -8.00
CA LEU A 226 3.01 10.56 -8.53
C LEU A 226 1.65 10.31 -7.88
N VAL A 227 0.99 11.37 -7.43
CA VAL A 227 -0.41 11.36 -6.99
C VAL A 227 -1.20 12.32 -7.89
N GLU A 228 -2.24 11.81 -8.52
CA GLU A 228 -3.21 12.59 -9.31
C GLU A 228 -4.58 12.53 -8.64
N PHE A 229 -5.27 13.65 -8.65
CA PHE A 229 -6.60 13.81 -8.05
C PHE A 229 -7.67 13.90 -9.12
N ALA A 230 -8.87 13.38 -8.84
CA ALA A 230 -10.01 13.48 -9.76
C ALA A 230 -10.60 14.89 -9.83
N GLY A 231 -10.52 15.65 -8.70
CA GLY A 231 -10.90 17.06 -8.65
C GLY A 231 -9.75 18.00 -9.03
N ASP A 232 -9.98 19.31 -8.90
CA ASP A 232 -9.03 20.37 -9.30
C ASP A 232 -7.87 20.58 -8.31
N LEU A 233 -7.53 19.55 -7.52
CA LEU A 233 -6.34 19.60 -6.68
C LEU A 233 -5.07 19.42 -7.53
N PRO A 234 -3.99 20.20 -7.30
CA PRO A 234 -2.74 20.05 -8.04
C PRO A 234 -2.13 18.66 -7.78
N PRO A 235 -1.30 18.13 -8.70
CA PRO A 235 -0.64 16.86 -8.49
C PRO A 235 0.44 16.94 -7.41
N LEU A 236 0.72 15.79 -6.78
CA LEU A 236 1.92 15.59 -5.95
C LEU A 236 2.94 14.74 -6.71
N LEU A 237 4.19 15.20 -6.72
CA LEU A 237 5.31 14.44 -7.24
C LEU A 237 6.43 14.39 -6.20
N PHE A 238 6.77 13.21 -5.73
CA PHE A 238 7.89 12.99 -4.80
C PHE A 238 9.04 12.30 -5.52
N ASP A 239 10.25 12.88 -5.39
CA ASP A 239 11.50 12.30 -5.88
C ASP A 239 12.18 11.51 -4.75
N HIS A 240 12.29 10.19 -4.91
CA HIS A 240 12.86 9.30 -3.88
C HIS A 240 14.36 9.54 -3.64
N ALA A 241 15.06 10.15 -4.57
CA ALA A 241 16.46 10.54 -4.37
C ALA A 241 16.62 11.73 -3.42
N LYS A 242 15.56 12.49 -3.21
CA LYS A 242 15.48 13.55 -2.20
C LYS A 242 15.08 12.97 -0.84
N LYS A 243 14.95 13.83 0.19
CA LYS A 243 14.62 13.43 1.56
C LYS A 243 13.20 12.84 1.69
N GLY A 244 12.99 11.69 1.08
CA GLY A 244 11.68 11.02 1.11
C GLY A 244 10.56 11.86 0.49
N GLU A 245 9.35 11.72 1.02
CA GLU A 245 8.14 12.38 0.51
C GLU A 245 7.89 13.76 1.15
N PHE A 246 8.96 14.55 1.52
CA PHE A 246 8.84 15.87 2.17
C PHE A 246 8.58 17.00 1.20
N GLU A 247 9.04 16.91 -0.03
CA GLU A 247 9.00 17.98 -0.99
C GLU A 247 8.14 17.60 -2.19
N ASN A 248 7.07 18.34 -2.43
CA ASN A 248 6.34 18.24 -3.69
C ASN A 248 7.13 18.99 -4.78
N VAL A 249 7.60 18.26 -5.78
CA VAL A 249 8.37 18.81 -6.91
C VAL A 249 7.55 18.96 -8.19
N ALA A 250 6.23 18.76 -8.14
CA ALA A 250 5.37 18.74 -9.33
C ALA A 250 5.41 20.05 -10.12
N GLU A 251 5.53 21.20 -9.45
CA GLU A 251 5.55 22.52 -10.10
C GLU A 251 6.96 22.98 -10.53
N GLN A 252 8.00 22.23 -10.18
CA GLN A 252 9.36 22.60 -10.53
C GLN A 252 9.65 22.29 -12.01
N ALA A 253 10.09 23.29 -12.77
CA ALA A 253 10.31 23.19 -14.22
C ALA A 253 11.24 22.04 -14.64
N ASN A 254 12.26 21.73 -13.83
CA ASN A 254 13.18 20.62 -14.08
C ASN A 254 12.54 19.22 -13.94
N TYR A 255 11.35 19.11 -13.31
CA TYR A 255 10.60 17.88 -13.19
C TYR A 255 9.43 17.76 -14.18
N ALA A 256 9.13 18.76 -14.98
CA ALA A 256 8.02 18.77 -15.93
C ALA A 256 8.02 17.55 -16.87
N SER A 257 9.19 17.11 -17.34
CA SER A 257 9.33 15.92 -18.17
C SER A 257 8.98 14.63 -17.41
N ASN A 258 9.39 14.52 -16.14
CA ASN A 258 9.07 13.37 -15.29
C ASN A 258 7.59 13.32 -14.96
N LEU A 259 7.00 14.46 -14.58
CA LEU A 259 5.56 14.60 -14.34
C LEU A 259 4.77 14.13 -15.58
N GLY A 260 5.06 14.71 -16.76
CA GLY A 260 4.36 14.35 -17.99
C GLY A 260 4.53 12.87 -18.39
N ARG A 261 5.71 12.27 -18.14
CA ARG A 261 5.94 10.83 -18.34
C ARG A 261 5.07 9.97 -17.44
N LEU A 262 5.04 10.27 -16.15
CA LEU A 262 4.31 9.50 -15.14
C LEU A 262 2.79 9.64 -15.31
N THR A 263 2.29 10.86 -15.55
CA THR A 263 0.85 11.09 -15.82
C THR A 263 0.40 10.32 -17.07
N ARG A 264 1.20 10.32 -18.14
CA ARG A 264 0.90 9.51 -19.33
C ARG A 264 0.94 8.02 -19.03
N GLN A 265 1.85 7.57 -18.18
CA GLN A 265 1.95 6.15 -17.77
C GLN A 265 0.73 5.74 -16.93
N MET A 266 0.30 6.58 -16.00
CA MET A 266 -0.91 6.40 -15.21
C MET A 266 -2.16 6.35 -16.08
N LEU A 267 -2.34 7.31 -16.99
CA LEU A 267 -3.46 7.33 -17.94
C LEU A 267 -3.49 6.04 -18.78
N LYS A 268 -2.35 5.63 -19.32
CA LYS A 268 -2.24 4.39 -20.11
C LYS A 268 -2.64 3.17 -19.28
N PHE A 269 -2.18 3.09 -18.02
CA PHE A 269 -2.52 2.00 -17.11
C PHE A 269 -4.04 1.97 -16.84
N ARG A 270 -4.65 3.12 -16.52
CA ARG A 270 -6.10 3.22 -16.32
C ARG A 270 -6.88 2.78 -17.56
N MET A 271 -6.50 3.26 -18.75
CA MET A 271 -7.14 2.87 -20.03
C MET A 271 -7.00 1.36 -20.32
N GLN A 272 -5.92 0.72 -19.92
CA GLN A 272 -5.69 -0.72 -20.10
C GLN A 272 -6.50 -1.58 -19.13
N ASN A 273 -6.78 -1.05 -17.93
CA ASN A 273 -7.49 -1.76 -16.85
C ASN A 273 -8.95 -1.30 -16.68
N MET A 274 -9.45 -0.40 -17.53
CA MET A 274 -10.89 -0.13 -17.63
C MET A 274 -11.62 -1.43 -17.97
N ASP A 275 -12.87 -1.54 -17.51
CA ASP A 275 -13.75 -2.61 -17.97
C ASP A 275 -13.88 -2.59 -19.50
N ARG A 276 -13.37 -3.63 -20.12
CA ARG A 276 -13.31 -3.78 -21.58
C ARG A 276 -14.00 -5.05 -22.03
N ILE A 277 -15.06 -5.47 -21.37
CA ILE A 277 -15.83 -6.68 -21.68
C ILE A 277 -16.14 -6.75 -23.19
N LEU A 278 -16.63 -5.65 -23.76
CA LEU A 278 -16.95 -5.58 -25.19
C LEU A 278 -15.71 -5.68 -26.09
N ALA A 279 -14.57 -5.14 -25.66
CA ALA A 279 -13.33 -5.20 -26.44
C ALA A 279 -12.64 -6.59 -26.40
N LEU A 280 -12.97 -7.39 -25.38
CA LEU A 280 -12.42 -8.74 -25.20
C LEU A 280 -13.39 -9.83 -25.70
N SER A 281 -14.60 -9.48 -26.10
CA SER A 281 -15.62 -10.42 -26.55
C SER A 281 -15.84 -10.27 -28.06
N ALA A 282 -15.81 -11.38 -28.79
CA ALA A 282 -16.15 -11.46 -30.18
C ALA A 282 -17.45 -12.28 -30.37
N LEU A 283 -18.35 -11.81 -31.22
CA LEU A 283 -19.50 -12.59 -31.64
C LEU A 283 -19.07 -13.52 -32.78
N THR A 284 -19.23 -14.82 -32.58
CA THR A 284 -18.89 -15.85 -33.55
C THR A 284 -20.12 -16.66 -33.94
N ALA A 285 -20.02 -17.50 -34.97
CA ALA A 285 -21.09 -18.44 -35.35
C ALA A 285 -21.44 -19.42 -34.21
N GLN A 286 -20.55 -19.61 -33.24
CA GLN A 286 -20.74 -20.45 -32.05
C GLN A 286 -21.21 -19.66 -30.82
N GLY A 287 -21.53 -18.37 -30.96
CA GLY A 287 -21.94 -17.45 -29.92
C GLY A 287 -20.80 -16.55 -29.43
N PRO A 288 -21.00 -15.79 -28.35
CA PRO A 288 -19.98 -14.90 -27.78
C PRO A 288 -18.78 -15.69 -27.31
N GLN A 289 -17.59 -15.28 -27.72
CA GLN A 289 -16.31 -15.82 -27.22
C GLN A 289 -15.48 -14.69 -26.62
N THR A 290 -14.94 -14.92 -25.44
CA THR A 290 -14.11 -13.93 -24.71
C THR A 290 -12.64 -14.33 -24.79
N ALA A 291 -11.80 -13.40 -25.24
CA ALA A 291 -10.36 -13.57 -25.23
C ALA A 291 -9.81 -13.43 -23.79
N PHE A 292 -8.94 -14.34 -23.40
CA PHE A 292 -8.34 -14.34 -22.06
C PHE A 292 -7.20 -13.32 -21.96
N ARG A 293 -7.22 -12.44 -20.96
CA ARG A 293 -6.18 -11.40 -20.72
C ARG A 293 -4.76 -11.99 -20.63
N HIS A 294 -4.59 -13.19 -20.09
CA HIS A 294 -3.29 -13.82 -19.89
C HIS A 294 -2.71 -14.56 -21.09
N ASN A 295 -3.49 -14.82 -22.12
CA ASN A 295 -2.97 -15.43 -23.37
C ASN A 295 -2.17 -14.46 -24.24
N ILE A 296 -2.17 -13.16 -23.93
CA ILE A 296 -1.36 -12.15 -24.64
C ILE A 296 0.13 -12.24 -24.28
N THR A 297 0.48 -12.83 -23.15
CA THR A 297 1.88 -13.01 -22.73
C THR A 297 2.54 -14.30 -23.26
N LYS A 298 1.77 -15.23 -23.83
CA LYS A 298 2.32 -16.47 -24.45
C LYS A 298 2.65 -16.33 -25.94
N ARG A 299 2.46 -15.13 -26.54
CA ARG A 299 2.82 -14.85 -27.92
C ARG A 299 3.87 -13.74 -27.98
N ALA A 300 5.09 -14.06 -27.58
CA ALA A 300 6.32 -13.37 -27.99
C ALA A 300 7.53 -14.28 -27.71
#